data_181dee1e05d8a66a96ea5d749696e85f
#
_entry.id   181dee1e05d8a66a96ea5d749696e85f
#
_cell.length_a   1.000
_cell.length_b   1.000
_cell.length_c   1.000
_cell.angle_alpha   90.00
_cell.angle_beta   90.00
_cell.angle_gamma   90.00
#
_symmetry.space_group_name_H-M   'P 1'
#
loop_
_entity.id
_entity.type
_entity.pdbx_description
1 polymer ?
#
loop_
_entity_poly.entity_id
_entity_poly.type
_entity_poly.pdbx_seq_one_letter_code
_entity_poly.pdbx_strand_id
1 'polypeptide(L)' 'MLSGSIAGIGAGLVSIGAGLGIGWVGASAVGAIARQPEMTAKIQVTMLIAGALVEGVALFCAVICLLGK' A
#
# COMPACT_ATOMS: atom_id res chain seq x y z
N MET A 1 -24.13 -3.35 14.88
CA MET A 1 -24.22 -2.18 13.99
C MET A 1 -23.10 -1.17 14.20
N LEU A 2 -22.90 -0.68 15.43
CA LEU A 2 -21.83 0.28 15.69
C LEU A 2 -20.46 -0.31 15.42
N SER A 3 -20.21 -1.55 15.86
CA SER A 3 -18.92 -2.20 15.61
C SER A 3 -18.67 -2.45 14.12
N GLY A 4 -19.73 -2.73 13.35
CA GLY A 4 -19.62 -2.85 11.91
C GLY A 4 -19.23 -1.54 11.25
N SER A 5 -19.78 -0.42 11.72
CA SER A 5 -19.42 0.91 11.22
C SER A 5 -17.98 1.28 11.56
N ILE A 6 -17.55 0.95 12.77
CA ILE A 6 -16.18 1.20 13.21
C ILE A 6 -15.22 0.36 12.40
N ALA A 7 -15.54 -0.91 12.15
CA ALA A 7 -14.71 -1.79 11.33
C ALA A 7 -14.58 -1.25 9.89
N GLY A 8 -15.68 -0.74 9.34
CA GLY A 8 -15.67 -0.14 8.03
C GLY A 8 -14.77 1.09 7.95
N ILE A 9 -14.81 1.93 8.99
CA ILE A 9 -13.92 3.10 9.07
C ILE A 9 -12.47 2.66 9.14
N GLY A 10 -12.17 1.64 9.95
CA GLY A 10 -10.82 1.11 10.05
C GLY A 10 -10.31 0.57 8.72
N ALA A 11 -11.12 -0.20 8.02
CA ALA A 11 -10.75 -0.73 6.71
C ALA A 11 -10.52 0.41 5.70
N GLY A 12 -11.33 1.45 5.76
CA GLY A 12 -11.15 2.62 4.91
C GLY A 12 -9.85 3.35 5.19
N LEU A 13 -9.49 3.50 6.47
CA LEU A 13 -8.21 4.12 6.85
C LEU A 13 -7.02 3.30 6.38
N VAL A 14 -7.10 1.97 6.48
CA VAL A 14 -6.06 1.08 5.96
C VAL A 14 -5.90 1.30 4.45
N SER A 15 -7.02 1.38 3.72
CA SER A 15 -6.98 1.60 2.28
C SER A 15 -6.34 2.93 1.91
N ILE A 16 -6.66 3.99 2.64
CA ILE A 16 -6.06 5.31 2.42
C ILE A 16 -4.55 5.25 2.70
N GLY A 17 -4.16 4.65 3.82
CA GLY A 17 -2.76 4.55 4.19
C GLY A 17 -1.95 3.75 3.17
N ALA A 18 -2.48 2.60 2.74
CA ALA A 18 -1.83 1.77 1.74
C ALA A 18 -1.72 2.50 0.40
N GLY A 19 -2.78 3.17 -0.01
CA GLY A 19 -2.80 3.94 -1.25
C GLY A 19 -1.78 5.07 -1.24
N LEU A 20 -1.68 5.81 -0.13
CA LEU A 20 -0.68 6.87 0.01
C LEU A 20 0.73 6.31 -0.02
N GLY A 21 0.96 5.19 0.68
CA GLY A 21 2.27 4.55 0.73
C GLY A 21 2.72 4.06 -0.65
N ILE A 22 1.85 3.35 -1.35
CA ILE A 22 2.15 2.84 -2.68
C ILE A 22 2.28 3.97 -3.70
N GLY A 23 1.43 4.99 -3.60
CA GLY A 23 1.52 6.16 -4.44
C GLY A 23 2.87 6.86 -4.28
N TRP A 24 3.34 6.99 -3.05
CA TRP A 24 4.65 7.58 -2.77
C TRP A 24 5.77 6.74 -3.37
N VAL A 25 5.73 5.42 -3.14
CA VAL A 25 6.72 4.49 -3.71
C VAL A 25 6.72 4.59 -5.23
N GLY A 26 5.54 4.58 -5.85
CA GLY A 26 5.41 4.67 -7.30
C GLY A 26 5.95 5.98 -7.85
N ALA A 27 5.60 7.10 -7.23
CA ALA A 27 6.10 8.40 -7.66
C ALA A 27 7.61 8.49 -7.53
N SER A 28 8.17 7.98 -6.43
CA SER A 28 9.62 7.96 -6.22
C SER A 28 10.31 7.08 -7.25
N ALA A 29 9.73 5.92 -7.57
CA ALA A 29 10.30 5.00 -8.56
C ALA A 29 10.31 5.62 -9.95
N VAL A 30 9.21 6.26 -10.34
CA VAL A 30 9.13 6.92 -11.65
C VAL A 30 10.18 8.02 -11.76
N GLY A 31 10.34 8.84 -10.70
CA GLY A 31 11.36 9.87 -10.66
C GLY A 31 12.77 9.30 -10.75
N ALA A 32 13.01 8.18 -10.05
CA ALA A 32 14.33 7.54 -10.08
C ALA A 32 14.64 6.96 -11.47
N ILE A 33 13.65 6.36 -12.13
CA ILE A 33 13.82 5.85 -13.50
C ILE A 33 14.13 6.99 -14.46
N ALA A 34 13.47 8.13 -14.28
CA ALA A 34 13.72 9.29 -15.13
C ALA A 34 15.15 9.80 -14.97
N ARG A 35 15.71 9.73 -13.77
CA ARG A 35 17.08 10.16 -13.51
C ARG A 35 18.12 9.10 -13.92
N GLN A 36 17.78 7.82 -13.80
CA GLN A 36 18.70 6.71 -14.06
C GLN A 36 17.98 5.62 -14.86
N PRO A 37 17.74 5.88 -16.16
CA PRO A 37 17.01 4.89 -16.99
C PRO A 37 17.68 3.52 -17.05
N GLU A 38 19.00 3.46 -16.89
CA GLU A 38 19.75 2.21 -16.90
C GLU A 38 19.46 1.34 -15.69
N MET A 39 18.83 1.90 -14.65
CA MET A 39 18.47 1.17 -13.44
C MET A 39 17.00 0.76 -13.43
N THR A 40 16.29 0.91 -14.54
CA THR A 40 14.85 0.68 -14.61
C THR A 40 14.44 -0.69 -14.04
N ALA A 41 15.12 -1.76 -14.45
CA ALA A 41 14.77 -3.11 -14.02
C ALA A 41 14.90 -3.28 -12.50
N LYS A 42 16.00 -2.77 -11.93
CA LYS A 42 16.23 -2.84 -10.47
C LYS A 42 15.20 -2.02 -9.70
N ILE A 43 14.90 -0.81 -10.19
CA ILE A 43 13.93 0.08 -9.54
C ILE A 43 12.54 -0.54 -9.58
N GLN A 44 12.14 -1.12 -10.71
CA GLN A 44 10.84 -1.79 -10.83
C GLN A 44 10.72 -2.97 -9.89
N VAL A 45 11.73 -3.80 -9.78
CA VAL A 45 11.70 -4.97 -8.87
C VAL A 45 11.58 -4.49 -7.43
N THR A 46 12.38 -3.50 -7.04
CA THR A 46 12.32 -2.95 -5.68
C THR A 46 10.94 -2.37 -5.37
N MET A 47 10.38 -1.63 -6.33
CA MET A 47 9.05 -1.04 -6.19
C MET A 47 7.98 -2.12 -6.03
N LEU A 48 8.05 -3.18 -6.84
CA LEU A 48 7.07 -4.26 -6.77
C LEU A 48 7.13 -5.00 -5.44
N ILE A 49 8.33 -5.25 -4.93
CA ILE A 49 8.49 -5.90 -3.63
C ILE A 49 7.94 -5.02 -2.52
N ALA A 50 8.31 -3.74 -2.50
CA ALA A 50 7.81 -2.80 -1.48
C ALA A 50 6.30 -2.67 -1.56
N GLY A 51 5.75 -2.53 -2.77
CA GLY A 51 4.31 -2.43 -2.97
C GLY A 51 3.57 -3.67 -2.51
N ALA A 52 4.09 -4.84 -2.82
CA ALA A 52 3.48 -6.10 -2.41
C ALA A 52 3.46 -6.24 -0.89
N LEU A 53 4.53 -5.83 -0.20
CA LEU A 53 4.59 -5.87 1.26
C LEU A 53 3.56 -4.92 1.87
N VAL A 54 3.43 -3.70 1.35
CA VAL A 54 2.43 -2.73 1.84
C VAL A 54 1.02 -3.28 1.62
N GLU A 55 0.74 -3.81 0.44
CA GLU A 55 -0.58 -4.37 0.13
C GLU A 55 -0.89 -5.58 1.00
N GLY A 56 0.09 -6.46 1.22
CA GLY A 56 -0.10 -7.64 2.06
C GLY A 56 -0.44 -7.27 3.49
N VAL A 57 0.30 -6.35 4.08
CA VAL A 57 0.04 -5.86 5.44
C VAL A 57 -1.32 -5.18 5.49
N ALA A 58 -1.64 -4.35 4.51
CA ALA A 58 -2.92 -3.66 4.46
C ALA A 58 -4.09 -4.64 4.36
N LEU A 59 -3.95 -5.68 3.55
CA LEU A 59 -4.98 -6.70 3.41
C LEU A 59 -5.23 -7.42 4.73
N PHE A 60 -4.17 -7.82 5.44
CA PHE A 60 -4.30 -8.44 6.75
C PHE A 60 -4.98 -7.50 7.75
N CYS A 61 -4.57 -6.22 7.75
CA CYS A 61 -5.18 -5.24 8.65
C CYS A 61 -6.66 -5.06 8.35
N ALA A 62 -7.04 -5.00 7.08
CA ALA A 62 -8.43 -4.88 6.68
C ALA A 62 -9.25 -6.08 7.14
N VAL A 63 -8.71 -7.29 6.97
CA VAL A 63 -9.38 -8.51 7.42
C VAL A 63 -9.55 -8.51 8.93
N ILE A 64 -8.51 -8.14 9.67
CA ILE A 64 -8.58 -8.06 11.14
C ILE A 64 -9.64 -7.05 11.56
N CYS A 65 -9.70 -5.89 10.92
CA CYS A 65 -10.71 -4.88 11.23
C CYS A 65 -12.12 -5.42 11.04
N LEU A 66 -12.35 -6.14 9.94
CA LEU A 66 -13.66 -6.70 9.65
C LEU A 66 -14.05 -7.84 10.58
N LEU A 67 -13.07 -8.66 10.98
CA LEU A 67 -13.30 -9.78 11.90
C LEU A 67 -13.43 -9.31 13.35
N GLY A 68 -12.84 -8.17 13.69
CA GLY A 68 -12.83 -7.64 15.05
C GLY A 68 -14.13 -7.03 15.52
N LYS A 69 -15.16 -7.05 14.70
CA LYS A 69 -16.47 -6.46 15.01
C LYS A 69 -17.18 -7.12 16.21
#